data_1a3683ee7030645a88dcac5959096421
#
_entry.id   1a3683ee7030645a88dcac5959096421
#
_cell.length_a   1.000
_cell.length_b   1.000
_cell.length_c   1.000
_cell.angle_alpha   90.00
_cell.angle_beta   90.00
_cell.angle_gamma   90.00
#
_symmetry.space_group_name_H-M   'P 1'
#
loop_
_entity.id
_entity.type
_entity.pdbx_description
1 polymer ?
#
loop_
_entity_poly.entity_id
_entity_poly.type
_entity_poly.pdbx_seq_one_letter_code
_entity_poly.pdbx_strand_id
1 'polypeptide(L)'
;MTLTPLANGFCFGEGPRWFEGLLWLSDMFGEAVHTVNLRGSTTTLSLPGHHPSGLGFRPDGTLLIVSTRRREILCYDGDVVSTLADLSALAPADLGDMVVDDEGRAYIGSQAREGGVLLRLDTDNSVTVVAEDLEFPNGMVITPDGSSLIVAESTGRRLTLFPLEDGRLGPRRVFADGLAGPPDGLAIDAEGGVWTSMTLAHEFARIVDGGEVTHRIDLGERIAIACALGGDESRVLFLVTATDAYPERLIGTANSRVDAVTVDIAGVGAHV
;
A
#
# COMPACT_ATOMS: atom_id res chain seq x y z
N MET A 1 -5.46 -20.52 -9.28
CA MET A 1 -6.06 -19.22 -9.68
C MET A 1 -5.44 -18.80 -11.00
N THR A 2 -6.22 -18.26 -11.96
CA THR A 2 -5.69 -17.83 -13.27
C THR A 2 -5.49 -16.31 -13.23
N LEU A 3 -4.25 -15.86 -13.47
CA LEU A 3 -3.92 -14.45 -13.59
C LEU A 3 -4.35 -13.91 -14.95
N THR A 4 -5.02 -12.77 -14.95
CA THR A 4 -5.43 -12.06 -16.17
C THR A 4 -4.69 -10.72 -16.21
N PRO A 5 -3.85 -10.45 -17.22
CA PRO A 5 -3.21 -9.15 -17.38
C PRO A 5 -4.28 -8.06 -17.56
N LEU A 6 -4.19 -6.97 -16.77
CA LEU A 6 -5.14 -5.87 -16.83
C LEU A 6 -4.50 -4.61 -17.43
N ALA A 7 -3.35 -4.18 -16.93
CA ALA A 7 -2.64 -3.00 -17.41
C ALA A 7 -1.12 -3.19 -17.30
N ASN A 8 -0.36 -2.51 -18.13
CA ASN A 8 1.11 -2.56 -18.12
C ASN A 8 1.69 -1.21 -18.59
N GLY A 9 3.01 -1.12 -18.59
CA GLY A 9 3.72 0.06 -19.08
C GLY A 9 4.15 1.03 -17.99
N PHE A 10 3.99 0.66 -16.73
CA PHE A 10 4.44 1.43 -15.58
C PHE A 10 5.94 1.21 -15.33
N CYS A 11 6.64 2.22 -14.83
CA CYS A 11 8.04 2.08 -14.43
C CYS A 11 8.16 1.24 -13.16
N PHE A 12 7.45 1.65 -12.10
CA PHE A 12 7.39 0.93 -10.83
C PHE A 12 6.08 1.23 -10.11
N GLY A 13 5.12 0.32 -10.23
CA GLY A 13 3.79 0.45 -9.63
C GLY A 13 3.82 0.23 -8.13
N GLU A 14 3.16 1.12 -7.37
CA GLU A 14 3.08 1.12 -5.91
C GLU A 14 1.69 1.55 -5.40
N GLY A 15 1.42 1.29 -4.12
CA GLY A 15 0.30 1.80 -3.36
C GLY A 15 -1.08 1.67 -4.02
N PRO A 16 -1.44 0.52 -4.61
CA PRO A 16 -2.71 0.39 -5.31
C PRO A 16 -3.89 0.56 -4.35
N ARG A 17 -4.94 1.29 -4.79
CA ARG A 17 -6.19 1.46 -4.05
C ARG A 17 -7.37 1.36 -5.01
N TRP A 18 -8.40 0.62 -4.61
CA TRP A 18 -9.65 0.57 -5.35
C TRP A 18 -10.62 1.63 -4.82
N PHE A 19 -10.96 2.60 -5.63
CA PHE A 19 -11.86 3.68 -5.25
C PHE A 19 -12.76 4.09 -6.42
N GLU A 20 -14.06 4.21 -6.18
CA GLU A 20 -15.09 4.65 -7.15
C GLU A 20 -15.04 3.91 -8.50
N GLY A 21 -14.83 2.58 -8.46
CA GLY A 21 -14.84 1.75 -9.67
C GLY A 21 -13.54 1.79 -10.48
N LEU A 22 -12.48 2.39 -9.95
CA LEU A 22 -11.16 2.50 -10.55
C LEU A 22 -10.08 1.97 -9.60
N LEU A 23 -9.08 1.31 -10.16
CA LEU A 23 -7.84 1.04 -9.47
C LEU A 23 -6.92 2.27 -9.63
N TRP A 24 -6.59 2.89 -8.53
CA TRP A 24 -5.58 3.95 -8.46
C TRP A 24 -4.24 3.32 -8.15
N LEU A 25 -3.17 3.78 -8.80
CA LEU A 25 -1.85 3.19 -8.75
C LEU A 25 -0.79 4.29 -8.87
N SER A 26 0.12 4.35 -7.92
CA SER A 26 1.34 5.16 -8.07
C SER A 26 2.30 4.51 -9.05
N ASP A 27 2.95 5.31 -9.89
CA ASP A 27 4.14 4.93 -10.65
C ASP A 27 5.31 5.77 -10.13
N MET A 28 6.04 5.20 -9.17
CA MET A 28 7.06 5.92 -8.41
C MET A 28 8.13 6.56 -9.32
N PHE A 29 8.62 5.83 -10.32
CA PHE A 29 9.67 6.32 -11.22
C PHE A 29 9.13 6.86 -12.55
N GLY A 30 7.84 6.64 -12.83
CA GLY A 30 7.09 7.36 -13.85
C GLY A 30 6.63 8.73 -13.36
N GLU A 31 6.82 9.03 -12.06
CA GLU A 31 6.42 10.28 -11.40
C GLU A 31 4.97 10.65 -11.68
N ALA A 32 4.08 9.67 -11.48
CA ALA A 32 2.67 9.81 -11.80
C ALA A 32 1.79 8.96 -10.89
N VAL A 33 0.50 9.30 -10.81
CA VAL A 33 -0.57 8.40 -10.36
C VAL A 33 -1.43 8.05 -11.56
N HIS A 34 -1.74 6.77 -11.71
CA HIS A 34 -2.61 6.28 -12.77
C HIS A 34 -3.94 5.79 -12.20
N THR A 35 -5.01 5.92 -12.97
CA THR A 35 -6.23 5.14 -12.76
C THR A 35 -6.33 4.05 -13.81
N VAL A 36 -6.83 2.88 -13.43
CA VAL A 36 -7.05 1.74 -14.32
C VAL A 36 -8.47 1.23 -14.11
N ASN A 37 -9.28 1.18 -15.17
CA ASN A 37 -10.60 0.55 -15.09
C ASN A 37 -10.52 -0.96 -15.36
N LEU A 38 -11.62 -1.69 -15.13
CA LEU A 38 -11.66 -3.15 -15.34
C LEU A 38 -11.47 -3.61 -16.80
N ARG A 39 -11.41 -2.66 -17.76
CA ARG A 39 -11.09 -2.94 -19.18
C ARG A 39 -9.61 -2.64 -19.50
N GLY A 40 -8.81 -2.23 -18.51
CA GLY A 40 -7.42 -1.89 -18.67
C GLY A 40 -7.15 -0.50 -19.26
N SER A 41 -8.17 0.35 -19.40
CA SER A 41 -7.95 1.74 -19.83
C SER A 41 -7.40 2.56 -18.67
N THR A 42 -6.40 3.40 -18.97
CA THR A 42 -5.67 4.20 -17.99
C THR A 42 -5.86 5.70 -18.21
N THR A 43 -5.85 6.48 -17.12
CA THR A 43 -5.60 7.92 -17.12
C THR A 43 -4.38 8.23 -16.26
N THR A 44 -3.80 9.42 -16.39
CA THR A 44 -2.54 9.76 -15.73
C THR A 44 -2.61 11.14 -15.11
N LEU A 45 -2.27 11.23 -13.83
CA LEU A 45 -1.99 12.46 -13.09
C LEU A 45 -0.47 12.59 -12.95
N SER A 46 0.14 13.55 -13.64
CA SER A 46 1.60 13.75 -13.63
C SER A 46 2.04 14.47 -12.36
N LEU A 47 3.10 13.98 -11.72
CA LEU A 47 3.65 14.46 -10.45
C LEU A 47 5.19 14.59 -10.52
N PRO A 48 5.72 15.43 -11.40
CA PRO A 48 7.16 15.51 -11.66
C PRO A 48 7.94 15.88 -10.39
N GLY A 49 8.98 15.10 -10.07
CA GLY A 49 9.87 15.27 -8.91
C GLY A 49 9.31 14.80 -7.58
N HIS A 50 8.14 14.13 -7.53
CA HIS A 50 7.54 13.69 -6.26
C HIS A 50 7.78 12.21 -5.92
N HIS A 51 8.04 11.34 -6.89
CA HIS A 51 8.20 9.89 -6.66
C HIS A 51 7.05 9.33 -5.81
N PRO A 52 5.79 9.32 -6.31
CA PRO A 52 4.64 8.91 -5.52
C PRO A 52 4.73 7.43 -5.12
N SER A 53 4.30 7.08 -3.88
CA SER A 53 4.21 5.71 -3.39
C SER A 53 2.82 5.46 -2.78
N GLY A 54 2.66 5.50 -1.46
CA GLY A 54 1.39 5.24 -0.80
C GLY A 54 0.27 6.17 -1.26
N LEU A 55 -0.91 5.60 -1.48
CA LEU A 55 -2.15 6.31 -1.77
C LEU A 55 -3.18 6.05 -0.68
N GLY A 56 -4.06 7.01 -0.43
CA GLY A 56 -5.18 6.83 0.47
C GLY A 56 -6.28 7.86 0.20
N PHE A 57 -7.54 7.47 0.37
CA PHE A 57 -8.67 8.35 0.17
C PHE A 57 -9.26 8.78 1.51
N ARG A 58 -9.50 10.06 1.67
CA ARG A 58 -10.31 10.58 2.77
C ARG A 58 -11.81 10.30 2.51
N PRO A 59 -12.65 10.29 3.54
CA PRO A 59 -14.10 10.07 3.39
C PRO A 59 -14.80 11.06 2.45
N ASP A 60 -14.24 12.24 2.23
CA ASP A 60 -14.75 13.27 1.30
C ASP A 60 -14.32 13.03 -0.16
N GLY A 61 -13.56 11.95 -0.43
CA GLY A 61 -13.03 11.60 -1.75
C GLY A 61 -11.68 12.24 -2.08
N THR A 62 -11.11 13.07 -1.22
CA THR A 62 -9.78 13.64 -1.42
C THR A 62 -8.71 12.55 -1.42
N LEU A 63 -7.91 12.48 -2.49
CA LEU A 63 -6.79 11.56 -2.58
C LEU A 63 -5.56 12.16 -1.88
N LEU A 64 -5.01 11.41 -0.93
CA LEU A 64 -3.70 11.66 -0.34
C LEU A 64 -2.64 10.84 -1.07
N ILE A 65 -1.48 11.45 -1.33
CA ILE A 65 -0.38 10.84 -2.08
C ILE A 65 0.92 11.06 -1.29
N VAL A 66 1.64 9.99 -1.02
CA VAL A 66 2.99 10.08 -0.44
C VAL A 66 3.96 10.57 -1.50
N SER A 67 4.66 11.67 -1.23
CA SER A 67 5.85 12.12 -1.96
C SER A 67 7.08 11.57 -1.25
N THR A 68 7.56 10.40 -1.68
CA THR A 68 8.50 9.54 -0.97
C THR A 68 9.77 10.27 -0.52
N ARG A 69 10.57 10.78 -1.47
CA ARG A 69 11.88 11.40 -1.20
C ARG A 69 11.78 12.79 -0.59
N ARG A 70 10.70 13.53 -0.88
CA ARG A 70 10.47 14.84 -0.27
C ARG A 70 9.94 14.73 1.15
N ARG A 71 9.41 13.56 1.51
CA ARG A 71 8.77 13.28 2.80
C ARG A 71 7.60 14.24 3.06
N GLU A 72 6.80 14.43 2.00
CA GLU A 72 5.60 15.27 2.01
C GLU A 72 4.37 14.41 1.72
N ILE A 73 3.22 14.87 2.17
CA ILE A 73 1.92 14.37 1.73
C ILE A 73 1.31 15.41 0.81
N LEU A 74 0.96 14.96 -0.40
CA LEU A 74 0.18 15.76 -1.34
C LEU A 74 -1.29 15.41 -1.16
N CYS A 75 -2.17 16.36 -1.51
CA CYS A 75 -3.59 16.09 -1.71
C CYS A 75 -4.02 16.47 -3.12
N TYR A 76 -4.96 15.69 -3.66
CA TYR A 76 -5.61 15.90 -4.94
C TYR A 76 -7.13 15.88 -4.73
N ASP A 77 -7.79 16.98 -5.04
CA ASP A 77 -9.23 17.18 -4.84
C ASP A 77 -10.08 16.86 -6.09
N GLY A 78 -9.44 16.27 -7.12
CA GLY A 78 -10.06 16.01 -8.43
C GLY A 78 -9.67 17.02 -9.50
N ASP A 79 -9.08 18.16 -9.13
CA ASP A 79 -8.67 19.23 -10.06
C ASP A 79 -7.21 19.65 -9.83
N VAL A 80 -6.85 19.94 -8.58
CA VAL A 80 -5.54 20.50 -8.22
C VAL A 80 -4.77 19.59 -7.25
N VAL A 81 -3.47 19.45 -7.50
CA VAL A 81 -2.52 18.84 -6.55
C VAL A 81 -1.85 19.94 -5.73
N SER A 82 -1.84 19.79 -4.41
CA SER A 82 -1.12 20.69 -3.49
C SER A 82 -0.40 19.90 -2.40
N THR A 83 0.65 20.50 -1.82
CA THR A 83 1.31 19.91 -0.63
C THR A 83 0.44 20.17 0.59
N LEU A 84 0.05 19.11 1.29
CA LEU A 84 -0.79 19.15 2.47
C LEU A 84 0.04 19.23 3.75
N ALA A 85 1.11 18.44 3.85
CA ALA A 85 1.97 18.39 5.03
C ALA A 85 3.41 18.02 4.67
N ASP A 86 4.38 18.60 5.39
CA ASP A 86 5.79 18.25 5.38
C ASP A 86 6.12 17.41 6.63
N LEU A 87 6.54 16.17 6.42
CA LEU A 87 6.85 15.20 7.46
C LEU A 87 8.38 15.06 7.71
N SER A 88 9.20 15.83 6.99
CA SER A 88 10.65 15.66 6.95
C SER A 88 11.33 15.84 8.33
N ALA A 89 10.72 16.63 9.21
CA ALA A 89 11.24 16.84 10.57
C ALA A 89 11.03 15.62 11.51
N LEU A 90 10.06 14.76 11.19
CA LEU A 90 9.66 13.61 12.02
C LEU A 90 10.04 12.27 11.37
N ALA A 91 10.15 12.21 10.05
CA ALA A 91 10.48 11.02 9.29
C ALA A 91 12.00 10.80 9.23
N PRO A 92 12.56 9.73 9.85
CA PRO A 92 14.01 9.45 9.80
C PRO A 92 14.50 8.99 8.41
N ALA A 93 13.61 8.51 7.54
CA ALA A 93 13.92 8.01 6.20
C ALA A 93 12.82 8.41 5.21
N ASP A 94 12.96 7.97 3.97
CA ASP A 94 11.94 8.13 2.93
C ASP A 94 10.58 7.57 3.40
N LEU A 95 9.49 8.19 2.94
CA LEU A 95 8.15 7.69 3.21
C LEU A 95 7.79 6.57 2.22
N GLY A 96 7.01 5.61 2.69
CA GLY A 96 6.52 4.49 1.89
C GLY A 96 5.02 4.49 1.67
N ASP A 97 4.36 3.40 2.09
CA ASP A 97 2.92 3.23 1.95
C ASP A 97 2.15 3.99 3.04
N MET A 98 0.84 4.13 2.83
CA MET A 98 -0.09 4.70 3.80
C MET A 98 -1.42 3.95 3.81
N VAL A 99 -2.20 4.15 4.88
CA VAL A 99 -3.63 3.83 4.92
C VAL A 99 -4.38 4.98 5.57
N VAL A 100 -5.63 5.21 5.17
CA VAL A 100 -6.50 6.24 5.73
C VAL A 100 -7.66 5.56 6.46
N ASP A 101 -7.98 6.00 7.69
CA ASP A 101 -9.11 5.48 8.44
C ASP A 101 -10.42 6.21 8.11
N ASP A 102 -11.54 5.71 8.66
CA ASP A 102 -12.89 6.22 8.39
C ASP A 102 -13.10 7.66 8.89
N GLU A 103 -12.25 8.15 9.78
CA GLU A 103 -12.26 9.55 10.23
C GLU A 103 -11.36 10.46 9.37
N GLY A 104 -10.65 9.88 8.38
CA GLY A 104 -9.79 10.63 7.45
C GLY A 104 -8.37 10.88 7.97
N ARG A 105 -7.95 10.19 9.04
CA ARG A 105 -6.55 10.22 9.51
C ARG A 105 -5.73 9.26 8.67
N ALA A 106 -4.54 9.69 8.23
CA ALA A 106 -3.62 8.86 7.48
C ALA A 106 -2.50 8.33 8.38
N TYR A 107 -2.18 7.04 8.26
CA TYR A 107 -1.01 6.40 8.87
C TYR A 107 0.02 6.17 7.78
N ILE A 108 1.26 6.60 7.99
CA ILE A 108 2.32 6.63 6.98
C ILE A 108 3.59 6.00 7.55
N GLY A 109 4.20 5.08 6.81
CA GLY A 109 5.49 4.48 7.17
C GLY A 109 6.69 5.33 6.75
N SER A 110 7.67 5.55 7.64
CA SER A 110 9.01 6.02 7.28
C SER A 110 9.96 4.85 7.25
N GLN A 111 10.47 4.54 6.05
CA GLN A 111 11.11 3.26 5.67
C GLN A 111 12.59 3.17 6.08
N ALA A 112 12.91 3.43 7.36
CA ALA A 112 14.23 3.10 7.87
C ALA A 112 14.35 1.59 8.11
N ARG A 113 15.53 1.01 7.78
CA ARG A 113 15.79 -0.43 7.97
C ARG A 113 15.75 -0.83 9.43
N GLU A 114 16.16 0.07 10.30
CA GLU A 114 16.11 0.00 11.77
C GLU A 114 15.63 1.35 12.29
N GLY A 115 14.80 1.37 13.32
CA GLY A 115 14.26 2.61 13.89
C GLY A 115 13.26 3.32 12.95
N GLY A 116 12.59 2.58 12.10
CA GLY A 116 11.47 3.09 11.32
C GLY A 116 10.32 3.55 12.22
N VAL A 117 9.53 4.50 11.74
CA VAL A 117 8.42 5.07 12.50
C VAL A 117 7.11 5.01 11.70
N LEU A 118 5.99 4.97 12.42
CA LEU A 118 4.70 5.34 11.86
C LEU A 118 4.35 6.76 12.25
N LEU A 119 3.96 7.53 11.27
CA LEU A 119 3.45 8.89 11.39
C LEU A 119 1.93 8.86 11.22
N ARG A 120 1.20 9.65 11.99
CA ARG A 120 -0.22 9.91 11.77
C ARG A 120 -0.41 11.37 11.37
N LEU A 121 -1.08 11.55 10.24
CA LEU A 121 -1.56 12.84 9.76
C LEU A 121 -3.04 12.96 10.13
N ASP A 122 -3.38 13.87 11.01
CA ASP A 122 -4.75 14.14 11.43
C ASP A 122 -5.52 15.00 10.42
N THR A 123 -6.83 15.14 10.60
CA THR A 123 -7.68 15.91 9.69
C THR A 123 -7.45 17.43 9.76
N ASP A 124 -6.84 17.91 10.83
CA ASP A 124 -6.38 19.31 10.98
C ASP A 124 -4.98 19.53 10.40
N ASN A 125 -4.42 18.51 9.74
CA ASN A 125 -3.08 18.46 9.15
C ASN A 125 -1.93 18.47 10.17
N SER A 126 -2.20 18.26 11.45
CA SER A 126 -1.14 17.99 12.43
C SER A 126 -0.55 16.61 12.22
N VAL A 127 0.77 16.46 12.48
CA VAL A 127 1.49 15.21 12.30
C VAL A 127 2.13 14.79 13.63
N THR A 128 1.97 13.50 13.97
CA THR A 128 2.55 12.92 15.18
C THR A 128 3.22 11.58 14.88
N VAL A 129 4.31 11.25 15.59
CA VAL A 129 4.85 9.88 15.61
C VAL A 129 3.97 9.05 16.53
N VAL A 130 3.40 7.95 16.00
CA VAL A 130 2.46 7.08 16.74
C VAL A 130 3.04 5.70 17.04
N ALA A 131 4.12 5.28 16.37
CA ALA A 131 4.90 4.11 16.71
C ALA A 131 6.36 4.29 16.26
N GLU A 132 7.28 3.66 16.99
CA GLU A 132 8.71 3.70 16.75
C GLU A 132 9.30 2.28 16.72
N ASP A 133 10.59 2.17 16.39
CA ASP A 133 11.33 0.91 16.37
C ASP A 133 10.71 -0.17 15.47
N LEU A 134 10.29 0.24 14.27
CA LEU A 134 9.86 -0.69 13.22
C LEU A 134 11.02 -0.98 12.24
N GLU A 135 10.95 -2.14 11.63
CA GLU A 135 11.95 -2.65 10.70
C GLU A 135 11.49 -2.49 9.25
N PHE A 136 11.66 -1.30 8.67
CA PHE A 136 11.20 -0.92 7.34
C PHE A 136 9.67 -1.05 7.21
N PRO A 137 8.89 -0.18 7.90
CA PRO A 137 7.43 -0.19 7.77
C PRO A 137 7.01 0.13 6.34
N ASN A 138 6.22 -0.75 5.75
CA ASN A 138 5.79 -0.69 4.36
C ASN A 138 4.26 -0.78 4.26
N GLY A 139 3.69 -1.69 3.46
CA GLY A 139 2.26 -1.84 3.32
C GLY A 139 1.51 -1.93 4.64
N MET A 140 0.33 -1.34 4.69
CA MET A 140 -0.50 -1.36 5.90
C MET A 140 -1.98 -1.41 5.57
N VAL A 141 -2.75 -2.03 6.46
CA VAL A 141 -4.20 -2.16 6.36
C VAL A 141 -4.84 -1.98 7.73
N ILE A 142 -6.08 -1.49 7.75
CA ILE A 142 -6.93 -1.44 8.94
C ILE A 142 -7.93 -2.60 8.86
N THR A 143 -8.16 -3.28 10.00
CA THR A 143 -9.13 -4.39 10.05
C THR A 143 -10.54 -3.92 9.73
N PRO A 144 -11.44 -4.82 9.21
CA PRO A 144 -12.79 -4.44 8.78
C PRO A 144 -13.65 -3.79 9.85
N ASP A 145 -13.37 -4.08 11.12
CA ASP A 145 -14.04 -3.49 12.28
C ASP A 145 -13.39 -2.19 12.78
N GLY A 146 -12.32 -1.73 12.11
CA GLY A 146 -11.57 -0.54 12.48
C GLY A 146 -10.73 -0.66 13.76
N SER A 147 -10.68 -1.85 14.39
CA SER A 147 -10.08 -2.04 15.71
C SER A 147 -8.58 -2.26 15.73
N SER A 148 -7.95 -2.47 14.58
CA SER A 148 -6.51 -2.74 14.50
C SER A 148 -5.89 -2.23 13.21
N LEU A 149 -4.64 -1.78 13.31
CA LEU A 149 -3.75 -1.49 12.19
C LEU A 149 -2.74 -2.63 12.06
N ILE A 150 -2.61 -3.21 10.86
CA ILE A 150 -1.59 -4.22 10.53
C ILE A 150 -0.58 -3.61 9.59
N VAL A 151 0.70 -3.77 9.91
CA VAL A 151 1.84 -3.16 9.19
C VAL A 151 2.81 -4.24 8.76
N ALA A 152 3.23 -4.20 7.51
CA ALA A 152 4.34 -4.99 6.99
C ALA A 152 5.67 -4.39 7.47
N GLU A 153 6.51 -5.20 8.12
CA GLU A 153 7.88 -4.86 8.43
C GLU A 153 8.81 -5.65 7.49
N SER A 154 9.22 -5.02 6.39
CA SER A 154 9.90 -5.72 5.28
C SER A 154 11.22 -6.37 5.70
N THR A 155 12.09 -5.66 6.41
CA THR A 155 13.37 -6.22 6.89
C THR A 155 13.18 -7.18 8.05
N GLY A 156 12.12 -6.99 8.86
CA GLY A 156 11.71 -7.90 9.93
C GLY A 156 11.06 -9.19 9.43
N ARG A 157 10.64 -9.25 8.16
CA ARG A 157 9.92 -10.38 7.55
C ARG A 157 8.72 -10.82 8.36
N ARG A 158 7.93 -9.84 8.84
CA ARG A 158 6.76 -10.06 9.68
C ARG A 158 5.64 -9.07 9.37
N LEU A 159 4.44 -9.40 9.82
CA LEU A 159 3.31 -8.50 9.94
C LEU A 159 3.10 -8.18 11.42
N THR A 160 3.02 -6.90 11.75
CA THR A 160 2.84 -6.42 13.11
C THR A 160 1.46 -5.78 13.26
N LEU A 161 0.72 -6.18 14.29
CA LEU A 161 -0.60 -5.66 14.60
C LEU A 161 -0.53 -4.68 15.77
N PHE A 162 -1.17 -3.54 15.62
CA PHE A 162 -1.42 -2.55 16.65
C PHE A 162 -2.93 -2.45 16.89
N PRO A 163 -3.44 -2.65 18.13
CA PRO A 163 -4.79 -2.23 18.47
C PRO A 163 -4.97 -0.74 18.12
N LEU A 164 -6.11 -0.40 17.55
CA LEU A 164 -6.43 0.96 17.11
C LEU A 164 -7.73 1.40 17.80
N GLU A 165 -7.66 2.48 18.58
CA GLU A 165 -8.81 3.07 19.27
C GLU A 165 -8.72 4.59 19.18
N ASP A 166 -9.72 5.24 18.61
CA ASP A 166 -9.77 6.69 18.42
C ASP A 166 -8.49 7.30 17.83
N GLY A 167 -7.91 6.60 16.82
CA GLY A 167 -6.67 7.00 16.16
C GLY A 167 -5.40 6.72 16.96
N ARG A 168 -5.47 6.12 18.13
CA ARG A 168 -4.33 5.78 18.98
C ARG A 168 -3.94 4.32 18.81
N LEU A 169 -2.64 4.08 18.64
CA LEU A 169 -2.11 2.74 18.58
C LEU A 169 -1.81 2.21 19.98
N GLY A 170 -2.34 1.02 20.29
CA GLY A 170 -2.03 0.26 21.50
C GLY A 170 -0.72 -0.53 21.39
N PRO A 171 -0.39 -1.34 22.41
CA PRO A 171 0.81 -2.18 22.40
C PRO A 171 0.80 -3.16 21.22
N ARG A 172 1.88 -3.14 20.42
CA ARG A 172 2.00 -4.03 19.26
C ARG A 172 2.16 -5.49 19.63
N ARG A 173 1.67 -6.36 18.75
CA ARG A 173 1.93 -7.81 18.76
C ARG A 173 2.24 -8.32 17.35
N VAL A 174 2.82 -9.48 17.28
CA VAL A 174 3.04 -10.17 16.01
C VAL A 174 1.68 -10.66 15.48
N PHE A 175 1.36 -10.36 14.21
CA PHE A 175 0.27 -10.97 13.45
C PHE A 175 0.76 -12.22 12.71
N ALA A 176 1.91 -12.12 12.04
CA ALA A 176 2.61 -13.22 11.39
C ALA A 176 4.12 -12.97 11.41
N ASP A 177 4.93 -14.01 11.53
CA ASP A 177 6.40 -13.94 11.57
C ASP A 177 7.04 -15.01 10.68
N GLY A 178 8.32 -14.85 10.39
CA GLY A 178 9.08 -15.83 9.61
C GLY A 178 8.58 -15.98 8.16
N LEU A 179 8.13 -14.88 7.56
CA LEU A 179 7.58 -14.89 6.19
C LEU A 179 8.60 -15.34 5.16
N ALA A 180 8.14 -15.95 4.07
CA ALA A 180 8.99 -16.50 3.01
C ALA A 180 9.87 -15.43 2.33
N GLY A 181 9.38 -14.19 2.23
CA GLY A 181 10.10 -13.03 1.70
C GLY A 181 9.82 -11.76 2.50
N PRO A 182 10.50 -10.65 2.20
CA PRO A 182 10.14 -9.35 2.74
C PRO A 182 8.70 -9.01 2.33
N PRO A 183 7.78 -8.77 3.30
CA PRO A 183 6.43 -8.31 2.99
C PRO A 183 6.49 -6.85 2.52
N ASP A 184 5.63 -6.52 1.53
CA ASP A 184 5.53 -5.19 0.95
C ASP A 184 4.07 -4.73 1.00
N GLY A 185 3.39 -4.45 -0.12
CA GLY A 185 2.01 -4.00 -0.12
C GLY A 185 1.03 -5.03 0.44
N LEU A 186 0.02 -4.56 1.16
CA LEU A 186 -1.01 -5.35 1.82
C LEU A 186 -2.42 -5.03 1.28
N ALA A 187 -3.30 -6.02 1.32
CA ALA A 187 -4.75 -5.86 1.22
C ALA A 187 -5.45 -6.78 2.20
N ILE A 188 -6.57 -6.35 2.79
CA ILE A 188 -7.32 -7.15 3.77
C ILE A 188 -8.70 -7.53 3.22
N ASP A 189 -9.14 -8.75 3.52
CA ASP A 189 -10.46 -9.21 3.14
C ASP A 189 -11.47 -9.16 4.31
N ALA A 190 -12.74 -9.43 4.00
CA ALA A 190 -13.84 -9.32 4.96
C ALA A 190 -13.76 -10.33 6.13
N GLU A 191 -12.94 -11.37 6.03
CA GLU A 191 -12.68 -12.31 7.12
C GLU A 191 -11.42 -11.95 7.94
N GLY A 192 -10.77 -10.81 7.63
CA GLY A 192 -9.55 -10.37 8.30
C GLY A 192 -8.29 -11.09 7.81
N GLY A 193 -8.35 -11.83 6.71
CA GLY A 193 -7.19 -12.40 6.05
C GLY A 193 -6.43 -11.31 5.28
N VAL A 194 -5.11 -11.26 5.47
CA VAL A 194 -4.23 -10.27 4.84
C VAL A 194 -3.54 -10.90 3.64
N TRP A 195 -3.83 -10.37 2.45
CA TRP A 195 -3.02 -10.61 1.27
C TRP A 195 -1.77 -9.74 1.35
N THR A 196 -0.62 -10.36 1.24
CA THR A 196 0.67 -9.67 1.26
C THR A 196 1.51 -10.07 0.04
N SER A 197 2.17 -9.09 -0.56
CA SER A 197 3.27 -9.35 -1.48
C SER A 197 4.50 -9.80 -0.69
N MET A 198 5.20 -10.80 -1.19
CA MET A 198 6.50 -11.24 -0.67
C MET A 198 7.55 -11.05 -1.76
N THR A 199 8.22 -9.89 -1.76
CA THR A 199 9.01 -9.40 -2.89
C THR A 199 10.01 -10.42 -3.43
N LEU A 200 10.90 -10.92 -2.58
CA LEU A 200 11.97 -11.85 -2.97
C LEU A 200 11.55 -13.32 -2.96
N ALA A 201 10.32 -13.63 -2.55
CA ALA A 201 9.74 -14.97 -2.67
C ALA A 201 8.93 -15.13 -3.96
N HIS A 202 8.74 -14.06 -4.75
CA HIS A 202 8.01 -14.07 -6.01
C HIS A 202 6.57 -14.59 -5.89
N GLU A 203 5.91 -14.25 -4.79
CA GLU A 203 4.55 -14.70 -4.53
C GLU A 203 3.71 -13.65 -3.81
N PHE A 204 2.40 -13.78 -3.94
CA PHE A 204 1.44 -13.21 -3.00
C PHE A 204 0.89 -14.32 -2.12
N ALA A 205 0.69 -14.04 -0.85
CA ALA A 205 0.09 -14.98 0.09
C ALA A 205 -1.01 -14.33 0.90
N ARG A 206 -2.08 -15.10 1.17
CA ARG A 206 -3.10 -14.74 2.15
C ARG A 206 -2.74 -15.37 3.48
N ILE A 207 -2.62 -14.53 4.51
CA ILE A 207 -2.19 -14.91 5.86
C ILE A 207 -3.29 -14.51 6.85
N VAL A 208 -3.61 -15.39 7.78
CA VAL A 208 -4.52 -15.09 8.88
C VAL A 208 -3.75 -14.87 10.18
N ASP A 209 -4.41 -14.31 11.18
CA ASP A 209 -3.83 -14.06 12.51
C ASP A 209 -3.25 -15.36 13.09
N GLY A 210 -2.00 -15.27 13.59
CA GLY A 210 -1.21 -16.42 13.99
C GLY A 210 -0.27 -16.97 12.92
N GLY A 211 -0.28 -16.37 11.71
CA GLY A 211 0.72 -16.63 10.65
C GLY A 211 0.41 -17.79 9.71
N GLU A 212 -0.77 -18.43 9.81
CA GLU A 212 -1.16 -19.47 8.87
C GLU A 212 -1.36 -18.89 7.46
N VAL A 213 -0.68 -19.47 6.47
CA VAL A 213 -0.82 -19.14 5.05
C VAL A 213 -1.91 -20.01 4.44
N THR A 214 -3.04 -19.40 4.08
CA THR A 214 -4.21 -20.11 3.55
C THR A 214 -4.23 -20.19 2.03
N HIS A 215 -3.63 -19.22 1.33
CA HIS A 215 -3.56 -19.16 -0.13
C HIS A 215 -2.20 -18.66 -0.58
N ARG A 216 -1.77 -19.09 -1.78
CA ARG A 216 -0.56 -18.60 -2.45
C ARG A 216 -0.81 -18.38 -3.92
N ILE A 217 -0.19 -17.35 -4.47
CA ILE A 217 -0.16 -17.04 -5.91
C ILE A 217 1.30 -16.91 -6.31
N ASP A 218 1.82 -17.93 -6.99
CA ASP A 218 3.17 -17.95 -7.52
C ASP A 218 3.23 -17.08 -8.80
N LEU A 219 4.26 -16.26 -8.90
CA LEU A 219 4.49 -15.31 -10.00
C LEU A 219 5.64 -15.77 -10.94
N GLY A 220 6.24 -16.93 -10.70
CA GLY A 220 7.44 -17.38 -11.41
C GLY A 220 8.62 -16.43 -11.15
N GLU A 221 9.08 -15.73 -12.19
CA GLU A 221 10.25 -14.84 -12.10
C GLU A 221 9.87 -13.39 -11.73
N ARG A 222 8.57 -13.03 -11.67
CA ARG A 222 8.17 -11.66 -11.38
C ARG A 222 8.19 -11.39 -9.87
N ILE A 223 8.52 -10.18 -9.51
CA ILE A 223 8.58 -9.69 -8.14
C ILE A 223 7.18 -9.19 -7.74
N ALA A 224 6.68 -9.64 -6.60
CA ALA A 224 5.47 -9.12 -5.98
C ALA A 224 5.78 -7.77 -5.32
N ILE A 225 5.01 -6.72 -5.65
CA ILE A 225 5.21 -5.38 -5.10
C ILE A 225 4.06 -5.01 -4.17
N ALA A 226 2.84 -4.92 -4.70
CA ALA A 226 1.69 -4.51 -3.91
C ALA A 226 0.40 -5.15 -4.43
N CYS A 227 -0.65 -5.14 -3.62
CA CYS A 227 -1.96 -5.64 -4.02
C CYS A 227 -3.09 -4.79 -3.47
N ALA A 228 -4.26 -4.89 -4.11
CA ALA A 228 -5.50 -4.29 -3.64
C ALA A 228 -6.68 -5.20 -3.94
N LEU A 229 -7.69 -5.19 -3.09
CA LEU A 229 -8.97 -5.85 -3.32
C LEU A 229 -10.00 -4.83 -3.83
N GLY A 230 -10.79 -5.24 -4.80
CA GLY A 230 -11.81 -4.36 -5.38
C GLY A 230 -12.58 -5.03 -6.51
N GLY A 231 -12.96 -4.26 -7.54
CA GLY A 231 -13.77 -4.75 -8.66
C GLY A 231 -15.21 -5.02 -8.28
N ASP A 232 -15.93 -5.70 -9.18
CA ASP A 232 -17.31 -6.11 -8.93
C ASP A 232 -17.36 -7.04 -7.71
N GLU A 233 -18.28 -6.79 -6.79
CA GLU A 233 -18.46 -7.54 -5.53
C GLU A 233 -17.20 -7.56 -4.63
N SER A 234 -16.23 -6.66 -4.86
CA SER A 234 -14.94 -6.61 -4.13
C SER A 234 -14.15 -7.94 -4.15
N ARG A 235 -14.33 -8.77 -5.18
CA ARG A 235 -13.72 -10.10 -5.32
C ARG A 235 -12.58 -10.16 -6.34
N VAL A 236 -12.10 -9.02 -6.80
CA VAL A 236 -10.93 -8.95 -7.66
C VAL A 236 -9.73 -8.54 -6.83
N LEU A 237 -8.73 -9.41 -6.77
CA LEU A 237 -7.42 -9.07 -6.22
C LEU A 237 -6.53 -8.58 -7.37
N PHE A 238 -6.17 -7.31 -7.32
CA PHE A 238 -5.22 -6.69 -8.23
C PHE A 238 -3.80 -6.91 -7.69
N LEU A 239 -2.92 -7.36 -8.57
CA LEU A 239 -1.54 -7.73 -8.25
C LEU A 239 -0.58 -6.84 -9.02
N VAL A 240 0.11 -5.98 -8.33
CA VAL A 240 1.16 -5.13 -8.90
C VAL A 240 2.48 -5.90 -8.85
N THR A 241 3.09 -6.09 -10.01
CA THR A 241 4.33 -6.87 -10.15
C THR A 241 5.36 -6.14 -11.00
N ALA A 242 6.64 -6.40 -10.76
CA ALA A 242 7.75 -5.85 -11.53
C ALA A 242 8.73 -6.95 -11.97
N THR A 243 9.64 -6.62 -12.87
CA THR A 243 10.73 -7.52 -13.30
C THR A 243 12.04 -7.27 -12.56
N ASP A 244 12.16 -6.14 -11.88
CA ASP A 244 13.33 -5.77 -11.06
C ASP A 244 12.82 -4.96 -9.84
N ALA A 245 13.50 -5.08 -8.71
CA ALA A 245 13.24 -4.33 -7.47
C ALA A 245 14.25 -3.20 -7.24
N TYR A 246 15.18 -2.98 -8.17
CA TYR A 246 16.16 -1.90 -8.07
C TYR A 246 15.66 -0.68 -8.85
N PRO A 247 15.17 0.33 -8.12
CA PRO A 247 14.51 1.49 -8.71
C PRO A 247 15.31 2.17 -9.81
N GLU A 248 16.64 2.29 -9.62
CA GLU A 248 17.52 2.99 -10.56
C GLU A 248 17.60 2.31 -11.94
N ARG A 249 17.25 1.02 -12.02
CA ARG A 249 17.22 0.26 -13.28
C ARG A 249 15.87 0.39 -13.99
N LEU A 250 14.87 0.94 -13.31
CA LEU A 250 13.50 1.00 -13.79
C LEU A 250 13.14 2.35 -14.41
N ILE A 251 13.93 3.39 -14.17
CA ILE A 251 13.68 4.72 -14.73
C ILE A 251 13.63 4.66 -16.26
N GLY A 252 12.51 5.11 -16.83
CA GLY A 252 12.30 5.13 -18.27
C GLY A 252 12.03 3.76 -18.90
N THR A 253 11.74 2.74 -18.10
CA THR A 253 11.38 1.40 -18.57
C THR A 253 9.91 1.09 -18.29
N ALA A 254 9.37 0.04 -18.91
CA ALA A 254 7.98 -0.41 -18.73
C ALA A 254 7.97 -1.81 -18.09
N ASN A 255 8.46 -1.92 -16.86
CA ASN A 255 8.71 -3.20 -16.19
C ASN A 255 7.60 -3.64 -15.22
N SER A 256 6.77 -2.70 -14.78
CA SER A 256 5.67 -2.98 -13.86
C SER A 256 4.35 -3.16 -14.61
N ARG A 257 3.52 -4.04 -14.07
CA ARG A 257 2.17 -4.30 -14.58
C ARG A 257 1.20 -4.65 -13.46
N VAL A 258 -0.08 -4.57 -13.78
CA VAL A 258 -1.18 -5.03 -12.96
C VAL A 258 -1.78 -6.28 -13.60
N ASP A 259 -1.84 -7.37 -12.84
CA ASP A 259 -2.65 -8.54 -13.14
C ASP A 259 -3.88 -8.56 -12.21
N ALA A 260 -4.94 -9.23 -12.62
CA ALA A 260 -6.15 -9.41 -11.82
C ALA A 260 -6.46 -10.90 -11.65
N VAL A 261 -6.97 -11.27 -10.48
CA VAL A 261 -7.44 -12.62 -10.17
C VAL A 261 -8.71 -12.54 -9.32
N THR A 262 -9.67 -13.42 -9.59
CA THR A 262 -10.86 -13.53 -8.73
C THR A 262 -10.53 -14.36 -7.50
N VAL A 263 -10.97 -13.88 -6.34
CA VAL A 263 -10.80 -14.53 -5.03
C VAL A 263 -12.15 -14.89 -4.41
N ASP A 264 -12.16 -15.90 -3.52
CA ASP A 264 -13.39 -16.41 -2.93
C ASP A 264 -13.93 -15.49 -1.81
N ILE A 265 -13.03 -14.77 -1.13
CA ILE A 265 -13.37 -13.87 -0.02
C ILE A 265 -13.28 -12.44 -0.53
N ALA A 266 -14.37 -11.69 -0.39
CA ALA A 266 -14.43 -10.30 -0.82
C ALA A 266 -13.52 -9.40 0.04
N GLY A 267 -13.00 -8.32 -0.55
CA GLY A 267 -12.41 -7.22 0.20
C GLY A 267 -13.45 -6.45 1.00
N VAL A 268 -13.00 -5.70 1.96
CA VAL A 268 -13.82 -4.68 2.63
C VAL A 268 -13.86 -3.44 1.75
N GLY A 269 -15.01 -2.84 1.55
CA GLY A 269 -15.29 -1.79 0.56
C GLY A 269 -14.27 -0.63 0.52
N ALA A 270 -14.60 0.46 -0.16
CA ALA A 270 -13.70 1.51 -0.66
C ALA A 270 -12.88 2.33 0.37
N HIS A 271 -12.82 1.95 1.63
CA HIS A 271 -12.12 2.70 2.70
C HIS A 271 -10.89 1.96 3.27
N VAL A 272 -10.34 0.98 2.54
CA VAL A 272 -9.16 0.24 3.04
C VAL A 272 -8.11 0.11 1.94
#